data_a6c40cec07db249cb9fdb4bd91ce4b9f
#
_entry.id   a6c40cec07db249cb9fdb4bd91ce4b9f
#
_cell.length_a   1.000
_cell.length_b   1.000
_cell.length_c   1.000
_cell.angle_alpha   90.00
_cell.angle_beta   90.00
_cell.angle_gamma   90.00
#
_symmetry.space_group_name_H-M   'P 1'
#
loop_
_entity.id
_entity.type
_entity.pdbx_description
1 polymer ?
#
loop_
_entity_poly.entity_id
_entity_poly.type
_entity_poly.pdbx_seq_one_letter_code
_entity_poly.pdbx_strand_id
1 'polypeptide(L)'
;GHLVSAAMVRQWISHAGIKTLGTAVDAVDLTGIERLIARNGFVDKTVAYVSYGGTLHIEISQRKPLVRLLTDGMNAYVTAEGYVFAAPRASSLYVPVVTGAYRPPFPASFVGSVRGHIDLERAKIDKRIAELEREKYPFFRRELQNDRNISALRRMRIKKQWWRMESSAAFDARVEELRARKAELRRKYRYEARLVQEGIDRIAQRQEAERLKQKKLEKSYEDFMKLLTFVEFIEDDDFWRSEVVQ
;
A
#
# COMPACT_ATOMS: atom_id res chain seq x y z
N GLY A 1 7.62 16.82 -29.86
CA GLY A 1 8.72 15.93 -30.26
C GLY A 1 8.36 14.48 -30.05
N HIS A 2 8.92 13.57 -30.84
CA HIS A 2 8.71 12.14 -30.68
C HIS A 2 9.76 11.56 -29.73
N LEU A 3 9.33 10.84 -28.69
CA LEU A 3 10.22 10.12 -27.75
C LEU A 3 10.69 8.77 -28.29
N VAL A 4 9.96 8.21 -29.25
CA VAL A 4 10.25 6.91 -29.87
C VAL A 4 10.44 7.12 -31.36
N SER A 5 11.57 6.68 -31.87
CA SER A 5 11.87 6.67 -33.32
C SER A 5 11.84 5.24 -33.88
N ALA A 6 11.62 5.11 -35.18
CA ALA A 6 11.67 3.82 -35.87
C ALA A 6 13.03 3.12 -35.69
N ALA A 7 14.12 3.88 -35.59
CA ALA A 7 15.46 3.31 -35.33
C ALA A 7 15.55 2.69 -33.95
N MET A 8 15.00 3.32 -32.90
CA MET A 8 14.95 2.78 -31.54
C MET A 8 14.15 1.48 -31.49
N VAL A 9 13.01 1.43 -32.15
CA VAL A 9 12.16 0.22 -32.19
C VAL A 9 12.89 -0.94 -32.84
N ARG A 10 13.55 -0.71 -33.97
CA ARG A 10 14.38 -1.73 -34.63
C ARG A 10 15.50 -2.23 -33.72
N GLN A 11 16.16 -1.32 -33.00
CA GLN A 11 17.22 -1.66 -32.06
C GLN A 11 16.68 -2.53 -30.90
N TRP A 12 15.51 -2.20 -30.32
CA TRP A 12 14.90 -3.00 -29.26
C TRP A 12 14.57 -4.41 -29.72
N ILE A 13 13.97 -4.56 -30.91
CA ILE A 13 13.62 -5.87 -31.50
C ILE A 13 14.90 -6.67 -31.75
N SER A 14 15.92 -6.05 -32.31
CA SER A 14 17.21 -6.70 -32.58
C SER A 14 17.91 -7.16 -31.30
N HIS A 15 17.98 -6.31 -30.26
CA HIS A 15 18.59 -6.65 -28.97
C HIS A 15 17.82 -7.77 -28.24
N ALA A 16 16.50 -7.86 -28.45
CA ALA A 16 15.70 -8.94 -27.89
C ALA A 16 15.84 -10.28 -28.63
N GLY A 17 16.59 -10.28 -29.74
CA GLY A 17 16.80 -11.49 -30.56
C GLY A 17 15.54 -11.97 -31.31
N ILE A 18 14.51 -11.12 -31.45
CA ILE A 18 13.28 -11.44 -32.17
C ILE A 18 13.57 -11.38 -33.67
N LYS A 19 13.52 -12.52 -34.33
CA LYS A 19 13.70 -12.62 -35.79
C LYS A 19 12.40 -12.18 -36.48
N THR A 20 12.50 -11.14 -37.31
CA THR A 20 11.36 -10.63 -38.09
C THR A 20 11.58 -10.80 -39.58
N LEU A 21 12.81 -10.55 -40.06
CA LEU A 21 13.18 -10.72 -41.49
C LEU A 21 13.43 -12.19 -41.84
N GLY A 22 12.81 -12.64 -42.93
CA GLY A 22 12.94 -14.00 -43.42
C GLY A 22 12.23 -15.06 -42.58
N THR A 23 11.36 -14.63 -41.65
CA THR A 23 10.52 -15.52 -40.86
C THR A 23 9.13 -15.65 -41.54
N ALA A 24 8.55 -16.86 -41.53
CA ALA A 24 7.20 -17.05 -42.03
C ALA A 24 6.21 -16.16 -41.23
N VAL A 25 5.18 -15.63 -41.88
CA VAL A 25 4.26 -14.60 -41.28
C VAL A 25 3.59 -15.13 -40.02
N ASP A 26 3.20 -16.40 -40.01
CA ASP A 26 2.59 -17.12 -38.90
C ASP A 26 3.54 -17.45 -37.75
N ALA A 27 4.86 -17.38 -38.00
CA ALA A 27 5.91 -17.63 -37.01
C ALA A 27 6.49 -16.36 -36.38
N VAL A 28 6.03 -15.17 -36.77
CA VAL A 28 6.45 -13.90 -36.17
C VAL A 28 5.77 -13.72 -34.82
N ASP A 29 6.54 -13.57 -33.74
CA ASP A 29 6.00 -13.31 -32.38
C ASP A 29 5.56 -11.86 -32.23
N LEU A 30 4.38 -11.54 -32.78
CA LEU A 30 3.79 -10.20 -32.72
C LEU A 30 3.51 -9.78 -31.27
N THR A 31 3.00 -10.68 -30.45
CA THR A 31 2.71 -10.41 -29.03
C THR A 31 3.99 -10.14 -28.24
N GLY A 32 5.08 -10.86 -28.55
CA GLY A 32 6.39 -10.60 -27.96
C GLY A 32 6.93 -9.22 -28.33
N ILE A 33 6.76 -8.79 -29.58
CA ILE A 33 7.13 -7.46 -30.05
C ILE A 33 6.32 -6.37 -29.31
N GLU A 34 5.00 -6.53 -29.21
CA GLU A 34 4.15 -5.58 -28.50
C GLU A 34 4.54 -5.45 -27.03
N ARG A 35 4.75 -6.58 -26.32
CA ARG A 35 5.19 -6.60 -24.92
C ARG A 35 6.57 -5.97 -24.73
N LEU A 36 7.50 -6.21 -25.65
CA LEU A 36 8.84 -5.62 -25.61
C LEU A 36 8.78 -4.11 -25.71
N ILE A 37 8.02 -3.57 -26.65
CA ILE A 37 7.88 -2.14 -26.86
C ILE A 37 7.11 -1.48 -25.72
N ALA A 38 6.05 -2.10 -25.24
CA ALA A 38 5.21 -1.60 -24.13
C ALA A 38 5.96 -1.51 -22.78
N ARG A 39 7.11 -2.19 -22.62
CA ARG A 39 7.99 -2.04 -21.44
C ARG A 39 8.63 -0.67 -21.33
N ASN A 40 8.70 0.09 -22.42
CA ASN A 40 9.25 1.42 -22.40
C ASN A 40 8.19 2.41 -21.85
N GLY A 41 8.50 3.06 -20.75
CA GLY A 41 7.56 3.91 -20.02
C GLY A 41 6.88 5.01 -20.84
N PHE A 42 7.51 5.49 -21.93
CA PHE A 42 6.92 6.48 -22.82
C PHE A 42 5.98 5.93 -23.88
N VAL A 43 5.83 4.61 -23.97
CA VAL A 43 4.86 3.96 -24.87
C VAL A 43 3.54 3.76 -24.12
N ASP A 44 2.48 4.27 -24.70
CA ASP A 44 1.12 4.10 -24.17
C ASP A 44 0.47 2.82 -24.72
N LYS A 45 0.50 2.70 -26.04
CA LYS A 45 -0.12 1.60 -26.77
C LYS A 45 0.77 1.14 -27.91
N THR A 46 0.81 -0.14 -28.15
CA THR A 46 1.52 -0.73 -29.29
C THR A 46 0.62 -1.77 -29.94
N VAL A 47 0.54 -1.72 -31.25
CA VAL A 47 -0.14 -2.71 -32.09
C VAL A 47 0.84 -3.16 -33.15
N ALA A 48 1.10 -4.47 -33.24
CA ALA A 48 1.92 -5.06 -34.27
C ALA A 48 1.09 -6.01 -35.13
N TYR A 49 1.19 -5.84 -36.46
CA TYR A 49 0.53 -6.73 -37.40
C TYR A 49 1.36 -6.89 -38.69
N VAL A 50 1.12 -7.97 -39.41
CA VAL A 50 1.73 -8.19 -40.70
C VAL A 50 0.69 -8.01 -41.78
N SER A 51 0.99 -7.16 -42.78
CA SER A 51 0.11 -6.98 -43.94
C SER A 51 0.17 -8.17 -44.88
N TYR A 52 -0.83 -8.28 -45.77
CA TYR A 52 -0.90 -9.37 -46.75
C TYR A 52 0.36 -9.50 -47.63
N GLY A 53 1.06 -8.40 -47.87
CA GLY A 53 2.35 -8.36 -48.58
C GLY A 53 3.57 -8.77 -47.77
N GLY A 54 3.39 -9.31 -46.54
CA GLY A 54 4.49 -9.75 -45.66
C GLY A 54 5.26 -8.63 -44.97
N THR A 55 4.72 -7.41 -44.93
CA THR A 55 5.35 -6.28 -44.24
C THR A 55 4.89 -6.22 -42.80
N LEU A 56 5.84 -6.17 -41.85
CA LEU A 56 5.56 -5.94 -40.43
C LEU A 56 5.29 -4.45 -40.18
N HIS A 57 4.11 -4.16 -39.69
CA HIS A 57 3.70 -2.83 -39.23
C HIS A 57 3.68 -2.79 -37.71
N ILE A 58 4.21 -1.70 -37.14
CA ILE A 58 4.20 -1.47 -35.71
C ILE A 58 3.70 -0.04 -35.48
N GLU A 59 2.50 0.06 -34.94
CA GLU A 59 1.87 1.32 -34.58
C GLU A 59 2.09 1.59 -33.09
N ILE A 60 2.65 2.75 -32.76
CA ILE A 60 2.99 3.14 -31.40
C ILE A 60 2.29 4.45 -31.05
N SER A 61 1.48 4.43 -30.01
CA SER A 61 0.97 5.62 -29.34
C SER A 61 1.92 5.98 -28.19
N GLN A 62 2.39 7.23 -28.17
CA GLN A 62 3.29 7.71 -27.13
C GLN A 62 2.52 8.45 -26.05
N ARG A 63 2.95 8.29 -24.79
CA ARG A 63 2.41 9.05 -23.67
C ARG A 63 2.74 10.53 -23.83
N LYS A 64 1.77 11.38 -23.51
CA LYS A 64 1.93 12.83 -23.48
C LYS A 64 2.22 13.25 -22.04
N PRO A 65 3.43 13.69 -21.70
CA PRO A 65 3.69 14.21 -20.37
C PRO A 65 3.03 15.57 -20.19
N LEU A 66 2.48 15.79 -19.02
CA LEU A 66 1.93 17.06 -18.56
C LEU A 66 3.00 17.85 -17.80
N VAL A 67 3.82 17.18 -17.01
CA VAL A 67 4.80 17.82 -16.12
C VAL A 67 6.06 16.97 -16.01
N ARG A 68 7.20 17.63 -15.78
CA ARG A 68 8.46 16.99 -15.42
C ARG A 68 8.77 17.23 -13.95
N LEU A 69 8.99 16.16 -13.20
CA LEU A 69 9.48 16.24 -11.82
C LEU A 69 10.99 16.15 -11.81
N LEU A 70 11.63 17.23 -11.35
CA LEU A 70 13.08 17.32 -11.19
C LEU A 70 13.37 17.67 -9.72
N THR A 71 13.30 16.66 -8.87
CA THR A 71 13.51 16.77 -7.43
C THR A 71 14.65 15.86 -6.99
N ASP A 72 15.02 15.86 -5.70
CA ASP A 72 16.13 15.07 -5.17
C ASP A 72 16.12 13.61 -5.65
N GLY A 73 17.06 13.28 -6.56
CA GLY A 73 17.22 11.93 -7.11
C GLY A 73 16.16 11.49 -8.11
N MET A 74 15.19 12.34 -8.46
CA MET A 74 14.13 12.04 -9.42
C MET A 74 14.23 12.92 -10.65
N ASN A 75 14.14 12.29 -11.84
CA ASN A 75 13.98 12.95 -13.13
C ASN A 75 12.97 12.14 -13.94
N ALA A 76 11.71 12.48 -13.82
CA ALA A 76 10.61 11.73 -14.39
C ALA A 76 9.58 12.66 -15.05
N TYR A 77 8.89 12.15 -16.04
CA TYR A 77 7.70 12.75 -16.63
C TYR A 77 6.44 12.14 -16.02
N VAL A 78 5.40 12.95 -15.90
CA VAL A 78 4.08 12.52 -15.44
C VAL A 78 3.02 12.95 -16.45
N THR A 79 2.11 12.06 -16.80
CA THR A 79 0.95 12.38 -17.65
C THR A 79 -0.19 12.98 -16.82
N ALA A 80 -1.20 13.55 -17.48
CA ALA A 80 -2.40 14.07 -16.82
C ALA A 80 -3.13 13.01 -15.99
N GLU A 81 -3.10 11.75 -16.44
CA GLU A 81 -3.71 10.61 -15.75
C GLU A 81 -2.85 10.10 -14.58
N GLY A 82 -1.72 10.75 -14.28
CA GLY A 82 -0.82 10.35 -13.21
C GLY A 82 0.01 9.09 -13.51
N TYR A 83 0.39 8.88 -14.77
CA TYR A 83 1.35 7.84 -15.13
C TYR A 83 2.77 8.43 -15.14
N VAL A 84 3.69 7.82 -14.39
CA VAL A 84 5.09 8.25 -14.24
C VAL A 84 6.00 7.41 -15.12
N PHE A 85 6.93 8.06 -15.81
CA PHE A 85 7.99 7.40 -16.56
C PHE A 85 9.30 8.19 -16.53
N ALA A 86 10.43 7.49 -16.63
CA ALA A 86 11.73 8.12 -16.54
C ALA A 86 11.97 9.09 -17.71
N ALA A 87 12.54 10.25 -17.45
CA ALA A 87 12.94 11.17 -18.48
C ALA A 87 14.14 10.58 -19.25
N PRO A 88 14.08 10.49 -20.61
CA PRO A 88 15.21 10.03 -21.40
C PRO A 88 16.40 11.00 -21.27
N ARG A 89 17.63 10.46 -21.27
CA ARG A 89 18.84 11.28 -21.12
C ARG A 89 19.14 12.14 -22.35
N ALA A 90 18.74 11.68 -23.53
CA ALA A 90 19.12 12.29 -24.82
C ALA A 90 18.06 13.25 -25.37
N SER A 91 16.88 13.32 -24.82
CA SER A 91 15.80 14.18 -25.30
C SER A 91 15.03 14.80 -24.14
N SER A 92 14.64 16.06 -24.29
CA SER A 92 13.78 16.74 -23.34
C SER A 92 12.52 17.20 -24.09
N LEU A 93 11.37 16.96 -23.43
CA LEU A 93 10.11 17.53 -23.90
C LEU A 93 9.88 18.88 -23.23
N TYR A 94 9.25 19.75 -23.95
CA TYR A 94 8.85 21.05 -23.43
C TYR A 94 7.56 20.89 -22.64
N VAL A 95 7.68 20.90 -21.33
CA VAL A 95 6.59 20.80 -20.35
C VAL A 95 7.01 21.54 -19.08
N PRO A 96 6.08 22.03 -18.26
CA PRO A 96 6.37 22.60 -16.96
C PRO A 96 7.24 21.70 -16.10
N VAL A 97 8.13 22.32 -15.31
CA VAL A 97 9.07 21.57 -14.46
C VAL A 97 8.83 21.92 -13.00
N VAL A 98 8.56 20.90 -12.19
CA VAL A 98 8.47 20.99 -10.74
C VAL A 98 9.84 20.68 -10.14
N THR A 99 10.39 21.63 -9.39
CA THR A 99 11.70 21.53 -8.73
C THR A 99 11.60 21.76 -7.22
N GLY A 100 12.70 21.55 -6.51
CA GLY A 100 12.80 21.85 -5.07
C GLY A 100 12.47 20.67 -4.18
N ALA A 101 12.00 20.94 -2.96
CA ALA A 101 11.79 19.94 -1.90
C ALA A 101 10.48 19.16 -2.01
N TYR A 102 9.84 19.16 -3.18
CA TYR A 102 8.61 18.40 -3.39
C TYR A 102 8.87 16.89 -3.30
N ARG A 103 8.04 16.18 -2.54
CA ARG A 103 8.11 14.72 -2.36
C ARG A 103 6.82 14.07 -2.86
N PRO A 104 6.84 13.44 -4.04
CA PRO A 104 5.68 12.75 -4.56
C PRO A 104 5.37 11.48 -3.74
N PRO A 105 4.15 10.92 -3.85
CA PRO A 105 3.72 9.74 -3.11
C PRO A 105 4.27 8.41 -3.66
N PHE A 106 5.43 8.44 -4.29
CA PHE A 106 6.09 7.27 -4.88
C PHE A 106 7.62 7.45 -4.86
N PRO A 107 8.41 6.36 -4.91
CA PRO A 107 9.86 6.42 -4.89
C PRO A 107 10.45 6.99 -6.19
N ALA A 108 11.69 7.51 -6.14
CA ALA A 108 12.37 8.15 -7.27
C ALA A 108 12.53 7.25 -8.51
N SER A 109 12.61 5.93 -8.33
CA SER A 109 12.72 4.95 -9.41
C SER A 109 11.37 4.43 -9.93
N PHE A 110 10.27 4.99 -9.46
CA PHE A 110 8.94 4.50 -9.81
C PHE A 110 8.61 4.77 -11.28
N VAL A 111 8.04 3.76 -11.95
CA VAL A 111 7.46 3.83 -13.28
C VAL A 111 6.10 3.14 -13.24
N GLY A 112 5.06 3.83 -13.68
CA GLY A 112 3.71 3.26 -13.69
C GLY A 112 2.62 4.24 -13.29
N SER A 113 1.41 3.74 -13.11
CA SER A 113 0.28 4.52 -12.62
C SER A 113 0.42 4.79 -11.11
N VAL A 114 0.41 6.05 -10.73
CA VAL A 114 0.47 6.46 -9.31
C VAL A 114 -0.75 5.94 -8.56
N ARG A 115 -1.93 5.98 -9.16
CA ARG A 115 -3.15 5.43 -8.55
C ARG A 115 -2.99 3.95 -8.22
N GLY A 116 -2.50 3.14 -9.18
CA GLY A 116 -2.26 1.72 -8.94
C GLY A 116 -1.24 1.47 -7.84
N HIS A 117 -0.19 2.30 -7.74
CA HIS A 117 0.79 2.24 -6.65
C HIS A 117 0.13 2.53 -5.30
N ILE A 118 -0.65 3.60 -5.19
CA ILE A 118 -1.36 3.98 -3.97
C ILE A 118 -2.34 2.88 -3.53
N ASP A 119 -3.10 2.32 -4.47
CA ASP A 119 -4.04 1.22 -4.17
C ASP A 119 -3.29 -0.01 -3.61
N LEU A 120 -2.13 -0.35 -4.16
CA LEU A 120 -1.28 -1.44 -3.65
C LEU A 120 -0.72 -1.15 -2.25
N GLU A 121 -0.21 0.05 -2.01
CA GLU A 121 0.31 0.43 -0.69
C GLU A 121 -0.81 0.46 0.36
N ARG A 122 -2.00 0.95 0.00
CA ARG A 122 -3.21 0.92 0.84
C ARG A 122 -3.59 -0.52 1.20
N ALA A 123 -3.65 -1.41 0.22
CA ALA A 123 -3.96 -2.82 0.46
C ALA A 123 -2.96 -3.50 1.41
N LYS A 124 -1.65 -3.15 1.35
CA LYS A 124 -0.64 -3.63 2.30
C LYS A 124 -0.92 -3.15 3.72
N ILE A 125 -1.28 -1.87 3.88
CA ILE A 125 -1.62 -1.29 5.20
C ILE A 125 -2.88 -1.95 5.75
N ASP A 126 -3.93 -2.09 4.94
CA ASP A 126 -5.20 -2.73 5.33
C ASP A 126 -4.97 -4.18 5.78
N LYS A 127 -4.15 -4.93 5.03
CA LYS A 127 -3.75 -6.29 5.42
C LYS A 127 -3.05 -6.29 6.78
N ARG A 128 -2.13 -5.34 7.02
CA ARG A 128 -1.43 -5.23 8.30
C ARG A 128 -2.36 -4.89 9.45
N ILE A 129 -3.32 -4.00 9.25
CA ILE A 129 -4.35 -3.68 10.26
C ILE A 129 -5.19 -4.92 10.58
N ALA A 130 -5.59 -5.69 9.56
CA ALA A 130 -6.34 -6.93 9.76
C ALA A 130 -5.53 -8.01 10.51
N GLU A 131 -4.23 -8.13 10.25
CA GLU A 131 -3.33 -9.02 11.01
C GLU A 131 -3.26 -8.61 12.48
N LEU A 132 -3.07 -7.32 12.76
CA LEU A 132 -3.06 -6.78 14.12
C LEU A 132 -4.39 -7.00 14.85
N GLU A 133 -5.52 -6.91 14.14
CA GLU A 133 -6.84 -7.24 14.72
C GLU A 133 -6.92 -8.71 15.13
N ARG A 134 -6.39 -9.61 14.34
CA ARG A 134 -6.30 -11.03 14.68
C ARG A 134 -5.40 -11.30 15.89
N GLU A 135 -4.31 -10.53 16.05
CA GLU A 135 -3.42 -10.62 17.22
C GLU A 135 -4.15 -10.29 18.55
N LYS A 136 -5.27 -9.57 18.53
CA LYS A 136 -6.09 -9.28 19.71
C LYS A 136 -6.93 -10.46 20.20
N TYR A 137 -7.32 -11.42 19.33
CA TYR A 137 -8.21 -12.51 19.70
C TYR A 137 -7.77 -13.34 20.90
N PRO A 138 -6.48 -13.72 21.06
CA PRO A 138 -6.02 -14.45 22.24
C PRO A 138 -6.21 -13.65 23.53
N PHE A 139 -6.05 -12.33 23.49
CA PHE A 139 -6.24 -11.45 24.64
C PHE A 139 -7.71 -11.38 25.05
N PHE A 140 -8.63 -11.21 24.12
CA PHE A 140 -10.07 -11.23 24.38
C PHE A 140 -10.53 -12.57 24.96
N ARG A 141 -9.99 -13.69 24.49
CA ARG A 141 -10.29 -15.00 25.09
C ARG A 141 -9.82 -15.10 26.54
N ARG A 142 -8.64 -14.56 26.85
CA ARG A 142 -8.11 -14.51 28.23
C ARG A 142 -8.94 -13.58 29.11
N GLU A 143 -9.35 -12.43 28.60
CA GLU A 143 -10.24 -11.51 29.29
C GLU A 143 -11.56 -12.20 29.69
N LEU A 144 -12.22 -12.84 28.72
CA LEU A 144 -13.45 -13.58 28.96
C LEU A 144 -13.28 -14.72 29.98
N GLN A 145 -12.14 -15.43 29.92
CA GLN A 145 -11.84 -16.46 30.88
C GLN A 145 -11.63 -15.90 32.31
N ASN A 146 -10.93 -14.78 32.43
CA ASN A 146 -10.75 -14.07 33.70
C ASN A 146 -12.08 -13.61 34.28
N ASP A 147 -12.98 -13.06 33.48
CA ASP A 147 -14.32 -12.66 33.94
C ASP A 147 -15.15 -13.84 34.44
N ARG A 148 -15.06 -14.97 33.75
CA ARG A 148 -15.69 -16.23 34.20
C ARG A 148 -15.11 -16.69 35.55
N ASN A 149 -13.80 -16.65 35.71
CA ASN A 149 -13.09 -17.01 36.93
C ASN A 149 -13.48 -16.10 38.11
N ILE A 150 -13.53 -14.79 37.89
CA ILE A 150 -13.96 -13.80 38.90
C ILE A 150 -15.42 -14.04 39.28
N SER A 151 -16.29 -14.32 38.31
CA SER A 151 -17.70 -14.63 38.56
C SER A 151 -17.86 -15.93 39.35
N ALA A 152 -17.06 -16.96 39.06
CA ALA A 152 -17.02 -18.22 39.83
C ALA A 152 -16.58 -17.96 41.26
N LEU A 153 -15.54 -17.14 41.50
CA LEU A 153 -15.10 -16.76 42.83
C LEU A 153 -16.19 -16.07 43.67
N ARG A 154 -17.01 -15.23 43.03
CA ARG A 154 -18.15 -14.57 43.72
C ARG A 154 -19.17 -15.58 44.22
N ARG A 155 -19.41 -16.67 43.47
CA ARG A 155 -20.38 -17.74 43.78
C ARG A 155 -19.89 -18.74 44.80
N MET A 156 -18.58 -18.83 45.05
CA MET A 156 -18.02 -19.75 46.03
C MET A 156 -18.52 -19.42 47.45
N ARG A 157 -19.19 -20.35 48.12
CA ARG A 157 -19.71 -20.23 49.48
C ARG A 157 -19.53 -21.54 50.20
N ILE A 158 -19.23 -21.48 51.48
CA ILE A 158 -19.31 -22.67 52.36
C ILE A 158 -20.71 -22.74 52.93
N LYS A 159 -21.36 -23.88 52.77
CA LYS A 159 -22.65 -24.15 53.39
C LYS A 159 -22.41 -24.95 54.66
N LYS A 160 -23.05 -24.53 55.77
CA LYS A 160 -23.10 -25.34 56.98
C LYS A 160 -23.96 -26.58 56.73
N GLN A 161 -23.37 -27.76 56.92
CA GLN A 161 -24.08 -29.05 56.74
C GLN A 161 -24.62 -29.46 58.10
N TRP A 162 -25.92 -29.39 58.28
CA TRP A 162 -26.61 -29.67 59.55
C TRP A 162 -26.40 -31.10 60.05
N TRP A 163 -26.13 -32.06 59.17
CA TRP A 163 -25.87 -33.46 59.53
C TRP A 163 -24.40 -33.69 59.94
N ARG A 164 -23.53 -32.75 59.83
CA ARG A 164 -22.14 -32.83 60.26
C ARG A 164 -22.02 -32.14 61.60
N MET A 165 -21.65 -32.92 62.62
CA MET A 165 -21.35 -32.43 63.98
C MET A 165 -20.07 -31.57 63.95
N GLU A 166 -20.08 -30.44 63.25
CA GLU A 166 -19.00 -29.50 63.16
C GLU A 166 -19.15 -28.43 64.24
N SER A 167 -18.10 -28.19 65.01
CA SER A 167 -18.08 -27.08 65.95
C SER A 167 -18.14 -25.71 65.23
N SER A 168 -18.70 -24.73 65.89
CA SER A 168 -18.76 -23.37 65.30
C SER A 168 -17.35 -22.85 64.94
N ALA A 169 -16.36 -23.11 65.76
CA ALA A 169 -14.97 -22.72 65.53
C ALA A 169 -14.37 -23.39 64.28
N ALA A 170 -14.65 -24.65 64.02
CA ALA A 170 -14.19 -25.36 62.82
C ALA A 170 -14.86 -24.80 61.53
N PHE A 171 -16.15 -24.46 61.60
CA PHE A 171 -16.85 -23.82 60.52
C PHE A 171 -16.27 -22.42 60.21
N ASP A 172 -16.04 -21.59 61.22
CA ASP A 172 -15.49 -20.25 61.08
C ASP A 172 -14.08 -20.27 60.52
N ALA A 173 -13.23 -21.23 60.94
CA ALA A 173 -11.90 -21.43 60.38
C ALA A 173 -11.95 -21.71 58.86
N ARG A 174 -12.87 -22.57 58.43
CA ARG A 174 -13.07 -22.84 56.97
C ARG A 174 -13.55 -21.65 56.19
N VAL A 175 -14.40 -20.84 56.83
CA VAL A 175 -14.85 -19.57 56.20
C VAL A 175 -13.69 -18.59 56.00
N GLU A 176 -12.83 -18.47 57.01
CA GLU A 176 -11.65 -17.58 56.90
C GLU A 176 -10.62 -18.14 55.89
N GLU A 177 -10.38 -19.43 55.86
CA GLU A 177 -9.55 -20.04 54.81
C GLU A 177 -10.09 -19.75 53.39
N LEU A 178 -11.40 -19.89 53.18
CA LEU A 178 -12.03 -19.56 51.91
C LEU A 178 -11.90 -18.08 51.59
N ARG A 179 -12.03 -17.18 52.56
CA ARG A 179 -11.84 -15.74 52.38
C ARG A 179 -10.42 -15.42 51.95
N ALA A 180 -9.43 -15.99 52.63
CA ALA A 180 -8.02 -15.82 52.29
C ALA A 180 -7.72 -16.31 50.87
N ARG A 181 -8.17 -17.50 50.53
CA ARG A 181 -8.02 -18.07 49.18
C ARG A 181 -8.69 -17.21 48.10
N LYS A 182 -9.89 -16.71 48.37
CA LYS A 182 -10.58 -15.76 47.44
C LYS A 182 -9.79 -14.49 47.27
N ALA A 183 -9.21 -13.94 48.32
CA ALA A 183 -8.43 -12.71 48.25
C ALA A 183 -7.17 -12.92 47.37
N GLU A 184 -6.47 -14.03 47.55
CA GLU A 184 -5.31 -14.40 46.73
C GLU A 184 -5.66 -14.55 45.26
N LEU A 185 -6.71 -15.35 44.95
CA LEU A 185 -7.16 -15.55 43.56
C LEU A 185 -7.64 -14.25 42.91
N ARG A 186 -8.30 -13.35 43.66
CA ARG A 186 -8.68 -12.05 43.16
C ARG A 186 -7.45 -11.20 42.78
N ARG A 187 -6.38 -11.21 43.57
CA ARG A 187 -5.15 -10.53 43.27
C ARG A 187 -4.53 -11.06 41.97
N LYS A 188 -4.45 -12.40 41.86
CA LYS A 188 -3.95 -13.09 40.66
C LYS A 188 -4.74 -12.68 39.42
N TYR A 189 -6.07 -12.80 39.44
CA TYR A 189 -6.89 -12.45 38.24
C TYR A 189 -6.87 -10.97 37.90
N ARG A 190 -6.75 -10.06 38.89
CA ARG A 190 -6.54 -8.64 38.61
C ARG A 190 -5.20 -8.38 37.93
N TYR A 191 -4.15 -9.05 38.33
CA TYR A 191 -2.86 -8.96 37.70
C TYR A 191 -2.90 -9.48 36.25
N GLU A 192 -3.51 -10.65 36.04
CA GLU A 192 -3.70 -11.21 34.70
C GLU A 192 -4.54 -10.29 33.79
N ALA A 193 -5.60 -9.69 34.31
CA ALA A 193 -6.41 -8.70 33.58
C ALA A 193 -5.60 -7.47 33.16
N ARG A 194 -4.71 -6.98 34.04
CA ARG A 194 -3.81 -5.87 33.69
C ARG A 194 -2.87 -6.24 32.55
N LEU A 195 -2.23 -7.41 32.58
CA LEU A 195 -1.36 -7.88 31.50
C LEU A 195 -2.10 -8.06 30.18
N VAL A 196 -3.34 -8.53 30.21
CA VAL A 196 -4.20 -8.63 29.03
C VAL A 196 -4.50 -7.26 28.47
N GLN A 197 -4.88 -6.29 29.30
CA GLN A 197 -5.18 -4.93 28.88
C GLN A 197 -3.94 -4.25 28.27
N GLU A 198 -2.78 -4.36 28.91
CA GLU A 198 -1.50 -3.84 28.37
C GLU A 198 -1.16 -4.47 27.01
N GLY A 199 -1.51 -5.73 26.79
CA GLY A 199 -1.37 -6.41 25.50
C GLY A 199 -2.27 -5.82 24.43
N ILE A 200 -3.54 -5.60 24.74
CA ILE A 200 -4.53 -4.99 23.86
C ILE A 200 -4.12 -3.56 23.50
N ASP A 201 -3.71 -2.76 24.48
CA ASP A 201 -3.31 -1.36 24.29
C ASP A 201 -2.09 -1.24 23.37
N ARG A 202 -1.08 -2.12 23.52
CA ARG A 202 0.08 -2.17 22.62
C ARG A 202 -0.32 -2.45 21.19
N ILE A 203 -1.25 -3.37 20.96
CA ILE A 203 -1.73 -3.69 19.60
C ILE A 203 -2.55 -2.51 19.05
N ALA A 204 -3.39 -1.88 19.87
CA ALA A 204 -4.17 -0.70 19.48
C ALA A 204 -3.26 0.47 19.05
N GLN A 205 -2.16 0.72 19.77
CA GLN A 205 -1.17 1.73 19.37
C GLN A 205 -0.52 1.42 18.03
N ARG A 206 -0.19 0.15 17.77
CA ARG A 206 0.36 -0.28 16.46
C ARG A 206 -0.65 -0.10 15.34
N GLN A 207 -1.92 -0.39 15.58
CA GLN A 207 -2.99 -0.17 14.60
C GLN A 207 -3.18 1.32 14.29
N GLU A 208 -3.13 2.19 15.31
CA GLU A 208 -3.25 3.63 15.09
C GLU A 208 -2.06 4.18 14.29
N ALA A 209 -0.85 3.66 14.52
CA ALA A 209 0.32 4.01 13.71
C ALA A 209 0.14 3.62 12.23
N GLU A 210 -0.44 2.46 11.92
CA GLU A 210 -0.74 2.04 10.55
C GLU A 210 -1.84 2.92 9.91
N ARG A 211 -2.89 3.25 10.64
CA ARG A 211 -3.94 4.19 10.18
C ARG A 211 -3.38 5.60 9.89
N LEU A 212 -2.42 6.05 10.70
CA LEU A 212 -1.75 7.33 10.44
C LEU A 212 -0.91 7.29 9.14
N LYS A 213 -0.25 6.16 8.84
CA LYS A 213 0.44 5.97 7.56
C LYS A 213 -0.54 6.04 6.39
N GLN A 214 -1.69 5.40 6.51
CA GLN A 214 -2.76 5.42 5.50
C GLN A 214 -3.23 6.86 5.23
N LYS A 215 -3.55 7.62 6.27
CA LYS A 215 -3.95 9.03 6.14
C LYS A 215 -2.86 9.90 5.47
N LYS A 216 -1.59 9.68 5.82
CA LYS A 216 -0.48 10.40 5.18
C LYS A 216 -0.33 10.04 3.69
N LEU A 217 -0.50 8.78 3.35
CA LEU A 217 -0.46 8.31 1.97
C LEU A 217 -1.60 8.92 1.15
N GLU A 218 -2.82 8.90 1.66
CA GLU A 218 -4.00 9.51 1.02
C GLU A 218 -3.80 11.00 0.80
N LYS A 219 -3.36 11.73 1.84
CA LYS A 219 -3.08 13.17 1.72
C LYS A 219 -1.99 13.46 0.68
N SER A 220 -0.91 12.70 0.69
CA SER A 220 0.18 12.88 -0.29
C SER A 220 -0.29 12.63 -1.73
N TYR A 221 -1.21 11.67 -1.93
CA TYR A 221 -1.83 11.42 -3.22
C TYR A 221 -2.78 12.55 -3.65
N GLU A 222 -3.60 13.06 -2.72
CA GLU A 222 -4.46 14.23 -2.99
C GLU A 222 -3.64 15.46 -3.39
N ASP A 223 -2.55 15.74 -2.67
CA ASP A 223 -1.66 16.86 -2.96
C ASP A 223 -0.97 16.68 -4.33
N PHE A 224 -0.61 15.44 -4.70
CA PHE A 224 -0.10 15.12 -6.03
C PHE A 224 -1.15 15.37 -7.12
N MET A 225 -2.39 14.94 -6.94
CA MET A 225 -3.46 15.16 -7.92
C MET A 225 -3.78 16.65 -8.07
N LYS A 226 -3.79 17.42 -6.97
CA LYS A 226 -3.93 18.89 -7.02
C LYS A 226 -2.81 19.54 -7.82
N LEU A 227 -1.57 19.07 -7.67
CA LEU A 227 -0.44 19.55 -8.46
C LEU A 227 -0.69 19.32 -9.96
N LEU A 228 -1.13 18.12 -10.36
CA LEU A 228 -1.43 17.83 -11.76
C LEU A 228 -2.55 18.72 -12.31
N THR A 229 -3.64 18.87 -11.57
CA THR A 229 -4.76 19.75 -11.95
C THR A 229 -4.29 21.21 -12.08
N PHE A 230 -3.41 21.66 -11.19
CA PHE A 230 -2.86 23.02 -11.26
C PHE A 230 -1.97 23.22 -12.49
N VAL A 231 -1.14 22.23 -12.81
CA VAL A 231 -0.28 22.29 -14.02
C VAL A 231 -1.14 22.24 -15.28
N GLU A 232 -2.18 21.40 -15.32
CA GLU A 232 -3.13 21.34 -16.43
C GLU A 232 -3.81 22.70 -16.65
N PHE A 233 -4.26 23.34 -15.57
CA PHE A 233 -4.83 24.69 -15.63
C PHE A 233 -3.84 25.72 -16.23
N ILE A 234 -2.55 25.67 -15.84
CA ILE A 234 -1.52 26.56 -16.39
C ILE A 234 -1.29 26.31 -17.87
N GLU A 235 -1.29 25.05 -18.32
CA GLU A 235 -1.08 24.67 -19.72
C GLU A 235 -2.27 25.08 -20.62
N ASP A 236 -3.48 25.06 -20.07
CA ASP A 236 -4.71 25.43 -20.81
C ASP A 236 -4.93 26.94 -20.86
N ASP A 237 -4.30 27.75 -20.00
CA ASP A 237 -4.43 29.20 -19.95
C ASP A 237 -3.32 29.87 -20.77
N ASP A 238 -3.69 30.53 -21.87
CA ASP A 238 -2.78 31.18 -22.78
C ASP A 238 -1.90 32.28 -22.11
N PHE A 239 -2.44 32.94 -21.07
CA PHE A 239 -1.69 33.95 -20.31
C PHE A 239 -0.54 33.29 -19.53
N TRP A 240 -0.83 32.31 -18.72
CA TRP A 240 0.17 31.61 -17.90
C TRP A 240 1.18 30.84 -18.75
N ARG A 241 0.74 30.27 -19.86
CA ARG A 241 1.60 29.58 -20.82
C ARG A 241 2.65 30.49 -21.42
N SER A 242 2.31 31.75 -21.68
CA SER A 242 3.27 32.76 -22.22
C SER A 242 4.23 33.28 -21.16
N GLU A 243 3.80 33.43 -19.90
CA GLU A 243 4.61 33.96 -18.79
C GLU A 243 5.56 32.91 -18.18
N VAL A 244 5.22 31.62 -18.20
CA VAL A 244 6.06 30.53 -17.67
C VAL A 244 7.24 30.18 -18.61
N VAL A 245 7.27 30.73 -19.82
CA VAL A 245 8.30 30.47 -20.86
C VAL A 245 9.49 31.43 -20.78
N GLN A 246 9.45 32.40 -19.88
CA GLN A 246 10.59 33.28 -19.59
C GLN A 246 11.40 32.76 -18.40
#